data_6a4718cda705f143fd8b6f7f89cdbf23
#
_entry.id   6a4718cda705f143fd8b6f7f89cdbf23
#
_cell.length_a   1.000
_cell.length_b   1.000
_cell.length_c   1.000
_cell.angle_alpha   90.00
_cell.angle_beta   90.00
_cell.angle_gamma   90.00
#
_symmetry.space_group_name_H-M   'P 1'
#
loop_
_entity.id
_entity.type
_entity.pdbx_description
1 polymer ?
#
loop_
_entity_poly.entity_id
_entity_poly.type
_entity_poly.pdbx_seq_one_letter_code
_entity_poly.pdbx_strand_id
1 'polypeptide(L)'
;QVGSTAFGSLIGYISRNKIAMTAPVIQERNAALWDVSFVMPAGLKAEELPEPGHGNLTINNVPAHLAAATHWSGNWKYAEVEKRGDAMITELADLGYRVNGKPRWARYDPPWKPWFMRRNELIIPIVTQ
;
A
#
# COMPACT_ATOMS: atom_id res chain seq x y z
N GLN A 1 -5.17 9.60 -13.47
CA GLN A 1 -6.14 9.25 -12.41
C GLN A 1 -6.29 7.75 -12.23
N VAL A 2 -5.16 7.08 -12.26
CA VAL A 2 -5.10 5.62 -12.14
C VAL A 2 -5.75 5.15 -10.83
N GLY A 3 -5.53 5.90 -9.75
CA GLY A 3 -6.00 5.52 -8.43
C GLY A 3 -7.52 5.47 -8.30
N SER A 4 -8.27 6.35 -8.96
CA SER A 4 -9.72 6.40 -8.80
C SER A 4 -10.41 5.19 -9.45
N THR A 5 -9.95 4.74 -10.62
CA THR A 5 -10.51 3.56 -11.29
C THR A 5 -10.17 2.28 -10.52
N ALA A 6 -8.91 2.13 -10.12
CA ALA A 6 -8.48 0.98 -9.34
C ALA A 6 -9.22 0.90 -8.01
N PHE A 7 -9.34 2.04 -7.32
CA PHE A 7 -10.05 2.12 -6.06
C PHE A 7 -11.53 1.73 -6.22
N GLY A 8 -12.17 2.21 -7.29
CA GLY A 8 -13.56 1.86 -7.59
C GLY A 8 -13.78 0.38 -7.81
N SER A 9 -12.86 -0.28 -8.51
CA SER A 9 -12.93 -1.73 -8.71
C SER A 9 -12.81 -2.50 -7.39
N LEU A 10 -11.91 -2.06 -6.53
CA LEU A 10 -11.71 -2.67 -5.21
C LEU A 10 -12.93 -2.46 -4.30
N ILE A 11 -13.47 -1.25 -4.26
CA ILE A 11 -14.69 -0.94 -3.50
C ILE A 11 -15.85 -1.80 -4.01
N GLY A 12 -15.99 -1.95 -5.31
CA GLY A 12 -17.02 -2.80 -5.89
C GLY A 12 -16.91 -4.25 -5.42
N TYR A 13 -15.70 -4.78 -5.39
CA TYR A 13 -15.48 -6.15 -4.94
C TYR A 13 -15.88 -6.34 -3.48
N ILE A 14 -15.38 -5.50 -2.57
CA ILE A 14 -15.67 -5.66 -1.15
C ILE A 14 -17.14 -5.38 -0.84
N SER A 15 -17.78 -4.46 -1.54
CA SER A 15 -19.20 -4.16 -1.35
C SER A 15 -20.08 -5.32 -1.79
N ARG A 16 -19.80 -5.91 -2.96
CA ARG A 16 -20.56 -7.06 -3.45
C ARG A 16 -20.44 -8.27 -2.53
N ASN A 17 -19.29 -8.45 -1.92
CA ASN A 17 -19.00 -9.62 -1.09
C ASN A 17 -19.12 -9.33 0.41
N LYS A 18 -19.63 -8.16 0.77
CA LYS A 18 -19.87 -7.75 2.16
C LYS A 18 -18.63 -7.87 3.04
N ILE A 19 -17.49 -7.48 2.49
CA ILE A 19 -16.21 -7.47 3.19
C ILE A 19 -16.00 -6.09 3.80
N ALA A 20 -15.65 -6.03 5.07
CA ALA A 20 -15.37 -4.76 5.73
C ALA A 20 -14.11 -4.11 5.17
N MET A 21 -14.16 -2.81 4.95
CA MET A 21 -12.99 -2.06 4.53
C MET A 21 -12.06 -1.84 5.71
N THR A 22 -10.77 -2.09 5.50
CA THR A 22 -9.75 -1.87 6.53
C THR A 22 -8.78 -0.79 6.10
N ALA A 23 -7.92 -0.38 7.00
CA ALA A 23 -6.78 0.48 6.73
C ALA A 23 -5.50 -0.30 6.96
N PRO A 24 -4.42 0.02 6.27
CA PRO A 24 -4.26 1.08 5.27
C PRO A 24 -4.63 0.62 3.86
N VAL A 25 -4.77 1.60 2.96
CA VAL A 25 -4.76 1.35 1.52
C VAL A 25 -3.32 1.40 1.08
N ILE A 26 -2.87 0.38 0.36
CA ILE A 26 -1.48 0.22 -0.06
C ILE A 26 -1.34 0.61 -1.52
N GLN A 27 -0.29 1.37 -1.85
CA GLN A 27 0.05 1.72 -3.21
C GLN A 27 1.49 1.32 -3.51
N GLU A 28 1.71 0.72 -4.67
CA GLU A 28 3.04 0.37 -5.16
C GLU A 28 3.21 0.88 -6.58
N ARG A 29 4.43 1.32 -6.89
CA ARG A 29 4.77 1.73 -8.26
C ARG A 29 4.98 0.50 -9.12
N ASN A 30 4.33 0.48 -10.29
CA ASN A 30 4.48 -0.60 -11.26
C ASN A 30 4.69 0.01 -12.64
N ALA A 31 5.95 0.19 -13.03
CA ALA A 31 6.35 0.93 -14.22
C ALA A 31 5.78 2.36 -14.18
N ALA A 32 4.98 2.76 -15.15
CA ALA A 32 4.36 4.09 -15.19
C ALA A 32 3.05 4.17 -14.39
N LEU A 33 2.60 3.05 -13.83
CA LEU A 33 1.30 2.94 -13.16
C LEU A 33 1.47 2.74 -11.66
N TRP A 34 0.37 2.87 -10.94
CA TRP A 34 0.30 2.58 -9.52
C TRP A 34 -0.66 1.43 -9.28
N ASP A 35 -0.20 0.41 -8.56
CA ASP A 35 -1.07 -0.66 -8.08
C ASP A 35 -1.65 -0.25 -6.73
N VAL A 36 -2.95 -0.42 -6.58
CA VAL A 36 -3.65 -0.12 -5.34
C VAL A 36 -4.17 -1.42 -4.73
N SER A 37 -3.94 -1.61 -3.45
CA SER A 37 -4.34 -2.82 -2.74
C SER A 37 -5.10 -2.49 -1.47
N PHE A 38 -6.11 -3.31 -1.17
CA PHE A 38 -6.78 -3.27 0.12
C PHE A 38 -6.29 -4.46 0.95
N VAL A 39 -6.06 -4.21 2.23
CA VAL A 39 -5.74 -5.26 3.18
C VAL A 39 -7.04 -5.87 3.67
N MET A 40 -7.15 -7.19 3.59
CA MET A 40 -8.37 -7.87 4.03
C MET A 40 -8.42 -7.93 5.56
N PRO A 41 -9.63 -7.96 6.15
CA PRO A 41 -9.77 -8.07 7.59
C PRO A 41 -9.03 -9.26 8.16
N ALA A 42 -8.48 -9.10 9.37
CA ALA A 42 -7.78 -10.19 10.05
C ALA A 42 -8.70 -11.40 10.23
N GLY A 43 -8.15 -12.58 10.03
CA GLY A 43 -8.91 -13.81 10.14
C GLY A 43 -9.50 -14.32 8.84
N LEU A 44 -9.53 -13.51 7.79
CA LEU A 44 -9.93 -13.99 6.47
C LEU A 44 -8.72 -14.58 5.74
N LYS A 45 -8.87 -15.81 5.28
CA LYS A 45 -7.83 -16.48 4.50
C LYS A 45 -8.07 -16.27 3.02
N ALA A 46 -7.00 -16.28 2.23
CA ALA A 46 -7.11 -16.08 0.78
C ALA A 46 -8.06 -17.10 0.14
N GLU A 47 -8.05 -18.34 0.62
CA GLU A 47 -8.89 -19.42 0.10
C GLU A 47 -10.38 -19.20 0.38
N GLU A 48 -10.69 -18.39 1.39
CA GLU A 48 -12.07 -18.10 1.78
C GLU A 48 -12.69 -16.93 1.03
N LEU A 49 -11.86 -16.19 0.29
CA LEU A 49 -12.32 -15.02 -0.44
C LEU A 49 -12.95 -15.41 -1.77
N PRO A 50 -14.08 -14.79 -2.15
CA PRO A 50 -14.67 -15.00 -3.45
C PRO A 50 -13.72 -14.60 -4.57
N GLU A 51 -13.80 -15.27 -5.70
CA GLU A 51 -13.00 -14.93 -6.85
C GLU A 51 -13.36 -13.54 -7.37
N PRO A 52 -12.36 -12.71 -7.72
CA PRO A 52 -12.64 -11.43 -8.34
C PRO A 52 -13.26 -11.65 -9.72
N GLY A 53 -14.35 -10.97 -10.00
CA GLY A 53 -15.03 -11.08 -11.29
C GLY A 53 -14.38 -10.30 -12.41
N HIS A 54 -13.27 -9.60 -12.14
CA HIS A 54 -12.58 -8.75 -13.10
C HIS A 54 -11.12 -9.16 -13.22
N GLY A 55 -10.60 -9.15 -14.45
CA GLY A 55 -9.23 -9.55 -14.71
C GLY A 55 -8.16 -8.60 -14.14
N ASN A 56 -8.56 -7.39 -13.75
CA ASN A 56 -7.65 -6.41 -13.14
C ASN A 56 -7.59 -6.48 -11.61
N LEU A 57 -8.34 -7.42 -11.01
CA LEU A 57 -8.30 -7.66 -9.57
C LEU A 57 -7.66 -9.00 -9.28
N THR A 58 -6.74 -9.04 -8.33
CA THR A 58 -6.11 -10.28 -7.90
C THR A 58 -6.08 -10.35 -6.38
N ILE A 59 -6.05 -11.56 -5.86
CA ILE A 59 -5.91 -11.81 -4.43
C ILE A 59 -4.50 -12.36 -4.21
N ASN A 60 -3.72 -11.65 -3.41
CA ASN A 60 -2.34 -12.02 -3.12
C ASN A 60 -2.16 -12.29 -1.64
N ASN A 61 -1.34 -13.28 -1.33
CA ASN A 61 -0.94 -13.57 0.02
C ASN A 61 0.47 -13.01 0.21
N VAL A 62 0.64 -12.08 1.17
CA VAL A 62 1.94 -11.48 1.44
C VAL A 62 2.53 -12.19 2.65
N PRO A 63 3.63 -12.94 2.48
CA PRO A 63 4.25 -13.62 3.61
C PRO A 63 4.90 -12.63 4.57
N ALA A 64 5.07 -13.06 5.81
CA ALA A 64 5.77 -12.25 6.80
C ALA A 64 7.19 -11.95 6.33
N HIS A 65 7.63 -10.72 6.55
CA HIS A 65 8.96 -10.29 6.12
C HIS A 65 9.43 -9.12 6.99
N LEU A 66 10.73 -8.88 6.97
CA LEU A 66 11.30 -7.72 7.64
C LEU A 66 11.13 -6.49 6.76
N ALA A 67 10.76 -5.39 7.36
CA ALA A 67 10.61 -4.14 6.63
C ALA A 67 11.03 -2.95 7.48
N ALA A 68 11.52 -1.93 6.81
CA ALA A 68 11.74 -0.62 7.42
C ALA A 68 10.53 0.24 7.13
N ALA A 69 10.10 1.03 8.10
CA ALA A 69 8.93 1.88 7.95
C ALA A 69 9.21 3.28 8.49
N THR A 70 8.64 4.27 7.83
CA THR A 70 8.60 5.64 8.31
C THR A 70 7.22 6.21 8.07
N HIS A 71 6.82 7.20 8.87
CA HIS A 71 5.50 7.79 8.75
C HIS A 71 5.59 9.32 8.82
N TRP A 72 4.59 9.96 8.24
CA TRP A 72 4.46 11.42 8.30
C TRP A 72 2.99 11.80 8.20
N SER A 73 2.67 13.02 8.61
CA SER A 73 1.34 13.58 8.46
C SER A 73 1.33 14.58 7.32
N GLY A 74 0.20 14.69 6.64
CA GLY A 74 0.02 15.70 5.63
C GLY A 74 -0.53 15.18 4.32
N ASN A 75 -0.45 16.02 3.30
CA ASN A 75 -0.96 15.73 1.97
C ASN A 75 -0.14 14.65 1.27
N TRP A 76 -0.84 13.95 0.40
CA TRP A 76 -0.23 12.98 -0.50
C TRP A 76 0.11 13.66 -1.82
N LYS A 77 1.39 13.93 -2.02
CA LYS A 77 1.89 14.48 -3.28
C LYS A 77 2.88 13.49 -3.88
N TYR A 78 2.58 13.02 -5.07
CA TYR A 78 3.38 11.95 -5.68
C TYR A 78 4.87 12.28 -5.79
N ALA A 79 5.20 13.51 -6.16
CA ALA A 79 6.60 13.91 -6.26
C ALA A 79 7.33 13.85 -4.92
N GLU A 80 6.69 14.27 -3.85
CA GLU A 80 7.28 14.20 -2.50
C GLU A 80 7.38 12.77 -2.01
N VAL A 81 6.38 11.97 -2.30
CA VAL A 81 6.33 10.56 -1.93
C VAL A 81 7.51 9.82 -2.55
N GLU A 82 7.75 10.03 -3.85
CA GLU A 82 8.88 9.39 -4.53
C GLU A 82 10.23 9.84 -3.97
N LYS A 83 10.37 11.13 -3.64
CA LYS A 83 11.60 11.64 -3.00
C LYS A 83 11.85 11.00 -1.65
N ARG A 84 10.79 10.81 -0.86
CA ARG A 84 10.92 10.13 0.44
C ARG A 84 11.39 8.69 0.28
N GLY A 85 10.87 8.01 -0.74
CA GLY A 85 11.29 6.64 -1.05
C GLY A 85 12.77 6.57 -1.40
N ASP A 86 13.21 7.43 -2.29
CA ASP A 86 14.62 7.46 -2.71
C ASP A 86 15.55 7.80 -1.55
N ALA A 87 15.18 8.78 -0.74
CA ALA A 87 15.96 9.18 0.43
C ALA A 87 16.07 8.04 1.45
N MET A 88 14.98 7.33 1.69
CA MET A 88 14.97 6.22 2.63
C MET A 88 15.80 5.04 2.14
N ILE A 89 15.74 4.74 0.85
CA ILE A 89 16.56 3.68 0.25
C ILE A 89 18.06 3.99 0.44
N THR A 90 18.45 5.23 0.19
CA THR A 90 19.83 5.67 0.39
C THR A 90 20.26 5.54 1.84
N GLU A 91 19.42 5.98 2.76
CA GLU A 91 19.70 5.90 4.18
C GLU A 91 19.82 4.45 4.67
N LEU A 92 18.96 3.57 4.19
CA LEU A 92 19.01 2.16 4.54
C LEU A 92 20.31 1.51 4.06
N ALA A 93 20.77 1.86 2.86
CA ALA A 93 22.04 1.35 2.34
C ALA A 93 23.21 1.82 3.22
N ASP A 94 23.18 3.09 3.64
CA ASP A 94 24.22 3.65 4.51
C ASP A 94 24.23 2.95 5.88
N LEU A 95 23.08 2.47 6.34
CA LEU A 95 22.96 1.75 7.60
C LEU A 95 23.28 0.25 7.49
N GLY A 96 23.59 -0.23 6.30
CA GLY A 96 23.97 -1.63 6.09
C GLY A 96 22.83 -2.57 5.76
N TYR A 97 21.64 -2.04 5.46
CA TYR A 97 20.51 -2.87 5.07
C TYR A 97 20.39 -2.92 3.55
N ARG A 98 19.94 -4.06 3.04
CA ARG A 98 19.69 -4.25 1.62
C ARG A 98 18.20 -4.25 1.37
N VAL A 99 17.75 -3.41 0.43
CA VAL A 99 16.35 -3.38 0.01
C VAL A 99 16.03 -4.66 -0.76
N ASN A 100 14.94 -5.30 -0.39
CA ASN A 100 14.55 -6.61 -0.90
C ASN A 100 13.17 -6.60 -1.58
N GLY A 101 12.70 -5.47 -2.01
CA GLY A 101 11.42 -5.35 -2.67
C GLY A 101 11.06 -3.90 -2.93
N LYS A 102 9.91 -3.71 -3.56
CA LYS A 102 9.44 -2.36 -3.90
C LYS A 102 8.94 -1.62 -2.67
N PRO A 103 9.14 -0.30 -2.62
CA PRO A 103 8.49 0.53 -1.59
C PRO A 103 6.97 0.41 -1.67
N ARG A 104 6.35 0.33 -0.52
CA ARG A 104 4.89 0.28 -0.39
C ARG A 104 4.45 1.51 0.40
N TRP A 105 3.45 2.20 -0.12
CA TRP A 105 2.94 3.43 0.44
C TRP A 105 1.60 3.14 1.08
N ALA A 106 1.48 3.39 2.38
CA ALA A 106 0.29 3.08 3.14
C ALA A 106 -0.44 4.36 3.52
N ARG A 107 -1.71 4.44 3.18
CA ARG A 107 -2.57 5.58 3.49
C ARG A 107 -3.67 5.11 4.42
N TYR A 108 -3.73 5.74 5.61
CA TYR A 108 -4.60 5.26 6.69
C TYR A 108 -5.92 5.99 6.80
N ASP A 109 -6.00 7.21 6.28
CA ASP A 109 -7.13 8.08 6.57
C ASP A 109 -7.99 8.38 5.34
N PRO A 110 -9.30 8.55 5.55
CA PRO A 110 -10.20 8.89 4.46
C PRO A 110 -9.99 10.31 3.95
N PRO A 111 -10.44 10.62 2.72
CA PRO A 111 -10.19 11.94 2.12
C PRO A 111 -10.84 13.11 2.85
N TRP A 112 -11.89 12.88 3.64
CA TRP A 112 -12.55 13.94 4.40
C TRP A 112 -11.82 14.34 5.67
N LYS A 113 -10.83 13.57 6.11
CA LYS A 113 -10.03 13.95 7.28
C LYS A 113 -9.13 15.14 6.90
N PRO A 114 -8.99 16.16 7.77
CA PRO A 114 -8.10 17.30 7.47
C PRO A 114 -6.71 16.85 7.09
N TRP A 115 -6.15 17.46 6.03
CA TRP A 115 -4.88 17.01 5.45
C TRP A 115 -3.74 16.93 6.47
N PHE A 116 -3.67 17.88 7.40
CA PHE A 116 -2.60 17.93 8.40
C PHE A 116 -2.72 16.84 9.48
N MET A 117 -3.85 16.13 9.52
CA MET A 117 -4.09 15.04 10.45
C MET A 117 -4.00 13.67 9.78
N ARG A 118 -3.86 13.64 8.47
CA ARG A 118 -3.78 12.36 7.74
C ARG A 118 -2.44 11.68 7.98
N ARG A 119 -2.50 10.39 8.25
CA ARG A 119 -1.31 9.57 8.47
C ARG A 119 -0.93 8.83 7.20
N ASN A 120 0.33 8.97 6.82
CA ASN A 120 0.93 8.25 5.69
C ASN A 120 2.14 7.48 6.18
N GLU A 121 2.41 6.35 5.56
CA GLU A 121 3.52 5.50 5.93
C GLU A 121 4.21 4.97 4.67
N LEU A 122 5.52 4.86 4.75
CA LEU A 122 6.32 4.21 3.72
C LEU A 122 6.92 2.95 4.32
N ILE A 123 6.75 1.83 3.64
CA ILE A 123 7.22 0.52 4.08
C ILE A 123 8.13 -0.04 2.99
N ILE A 124 9.36 -0.36 3.33
CA ILE A 124 10.33 -0.91 2.38
C ILE A 124 10.81 -2.27 2.88
N PRO A 125 10.56 -3.34 2.12
CA PRO A 125 11.08 -4.66 2.49
C PRO A 125 12.61 -4.66 2.49
N ILE A 126 13.21 -5.22 3.54
CA ILE A 126 14.66 -5.23 3.69
C ILE A 126 15.15 -6.61 4.14
N VAL A 127 16.43 -6.84 3.92
CA VAL A 127 17.16 -7.96 4.51
C VAL A 127 18.42 -7.42 5.17
N THR A 128 18.86 -8.10 6.21
CA THR A 128 20.14 -7.77 6.84
C THR A 128 21.27 -8.30 5.98
N GLN A 129 22.37 -7.61 5.98
CA GLN A 129 23.55 -8.06 5.26
C GLN A 129 24.44 -8.92 6.15
#